data_2efdc6d803d63547321585b55b7c7839
#
_entry.id   2efdc6d803d63547321585b55b7c7839
#
_cell.length_a   1.000
_cell.length_b   1.000
_cell.length_c   1.000
_cell.angle_alpha   90.00
_cell.angle_beta   90.00
_cell.angle_gamma   90.00
#
_symmetry.space_group_name_H-M   'P 1'
#
loop_
_entity.id
_entity.type
_entity.pdbx_description
1 polymer ?
#
loop_
_entity_poly.entity_id
_entity_poly.type
_entity_poly.pdbx_seq_one_letter_code
_entity_poly.pdbx_strand_id
1 'polypeptide(L)'
;MTETTDSSPEGHPESDPAKPEAATSGSASTETEDEPKKRAALRETVVLAAIALVLYYVMLTFVARPYLIPSESMEPTLHGCSGCVGDRIMVDKVTYHFGSPRPGDVIVFKGPPSWNVGYKSIRSHDTVVRWLQNALSFIGFVPPDENDLVKRVIAVGGQTVQCRSNTGLTVNGARLKEPYLDPATMNADPSVYPCLGPEFGPVSVPQGRLWVMGDNRTHSADSRAHCTSTPTDAMDGLLCTGDPMAGTVPGGNVIGKARFIVWPPSRWGGVSSVNPQQNH
;
A
#
# COMPACT_ATOMS: atom_id res chain seq x y z
N MET A 1 -86.90 -21.48 0.97
CA MET A 1 -88.14 -20.65 1.20
C MET A 1 -87.90 -19.41 0.39
N THR A 2 -88.46 -19.42 -0.71
CA THR A 2 -89.64 -18.73 -1.25
C THR A 2 -89.15 -17.33 -1.72
N GLU A 3 -89.06 -17.17 -3.02
CA GLU A 3 -90.14 -16.86 -3.97
C GLU A 3 -90.43 -15.35 -3.97
N THR A 4 -90.53 -14.70 -5.01
CA THR A 4 -91.01 -14.66 -6.34
C THR A 4 -91.30 -13.23 -6.73
N THR A 5 -91.12 -12.94 -7.91
CA THR A 5 -91.97 -12.47 -9.07
C THR A 5 -91.98 -10.93 -9.14
N ASP A 6 -91.94 -10.32 -10.21
CA ASP A 6 -92.37 -10.43 -11.59
C ASP A 6 -92.69 -9.06 -12.15
N SER A 7 -92.60 -8.91 -13.42
CA SER A 7 -93.34 -8.16 -14.40
C SER A 7 -92.70 -6.94 -15.07
N SER A 8 -92.40 -7.17 -16.31
CA SER A 8 -92.50 -6.25 -17.45
C SER A 8 -93.95 -5.74 -17.66
N PRO A 9 -94.31 -4.78 -18.52
CA PRO A 9 -93.83 -4.70 -19.93
C PRO A 9 -93.78 -3.28 -20.61
N GLU A 10 -93.23 -3.32 -21.79
CA GLU A 10 -93.62 -2.69 -23.09
C GLU A 10 -93.66 -1.16 -23.28
N GLY A 11 -93.04 -0.76 -24.43
CA GLY A 11 -93.38 0.41 -25.18
C GLY A 11 -92.31 0.88 -26.15
N HIS A 12 -92.29 0.35 -27.37
CA HIS A 12 -91.72 0.93 -28.59
C HIS A 12 -92.64 2.05 -29.12
N PRO A 13 -92.24 3.00 -30.08
CA PRO A 13 -91.28 2.84 -31.19
C PRO A 13 -90.53 4.12 -31.64
N GLU A 14 -89.50 3.91 -32.46
CA GLU A 14 -89.23 4.50 -33.79
C GLU A 14 -88.69 5.91 -33.87
N SER A 15 -87.49 6.13 -34.37
CA SER A 15 -87.11 6.51 -35.74
C SER A 15 -85.62 6.99 -35.83
N ASP A 16 -85.01 6.48 -36.87
CA ASP A 16 -83.73 6.71 -37.53
C ASP A 16 -83.61 8.12 -38.16
N PRO A 17 -82.54 8.52 -38.88
CA PRO A 17 -81.09 8.38 -38.75
C PRO A 17 -80.29 9.71 -38.87
N ALA A 18 -79.03 9.73 -38.48
CA ALA A 18 -78.07 10.56 -39.14
C ALA A 18 -76.62 10.14 -38.90
N LYS A 19 -75.90 10.05 -39.99
CA LYS A 19 -74.56 9.55 -40.26
C LYS A 19 -73.47 10.58 -39.88
N PRO A 20 -72.19 10.22 -40.11
CA PRO A 20 -71.14 10.22 -39.08
C PRO A 20 -70.17 11.41 -39.16
N GLU A 21 -69.47 11.65 -38.10
CA GLU A 21 -68.19 12.39 -38.13
C GLU A 21 -67.09 11.61 -37.48
N ALA A 22 -66.08 11.40 -38.26
CA ALA A 22 -64.84 10.75 -37.91
C ALA A 22 -64.01 11.64 -36.98
N ALA A 23 -63.85 11.25 -35.72
CA ALA A 23 -62.83 11.81 -34.86
C ALA A 23 -61.55 11.02 -35.07
N THR A 24 -60.62 11.65 -35.77
CA THR A 24 -59.23 11.23 -35.92
C THR A 24 -58.55 11.20 -34.56
N SER A 25 -58.27 10.03 -34.05
CA SER A 25 -57.40 9.83 -32.89
C SER A 25 -55.98 10.17 -33.29
N GLY A 26 -55.55 11.38 -32.95
CA GLY A 26 -54.14 11.76 -33.00
C GLY A 26 -53.38 11.02 -31.89
N SER A 27 -52.77 9.92 -32.25
CA SER A 27 -51.68 9.33 -31.45
C SER A 27 -50.49 10.28 -31.49
N ALA A 28 -50.39 11.12 -30.48
CA ALA A 28 -49.24 11.98 -30.28
C ALA A 28 -48.06 11.08 -29.87
N SER A 29 -47.15 10.88 -30.79
CA SER A 29 -45.83 10.32 -30.58
C SER A 29 -45.02 11.17 -29.61
N THR A 30 -45.02 10.80 -28.34
CA THR A 30 -44.22 11.43 -27.26
C THR A 30 -42.85 10.77 -27.08
N GLU A 31 -42.32 10.09 -28.11
CA GLU A 31 -41.07 9.28 -27.95
C GLU A 31 -39.81 9.93 -28.51
N THR A 32 -39.84 11.14 -29.04
CA THR A 32 -38.68 11.71 -29.75
C THR A 32 -37.89 12.79 -29.02
N GLU A 33 -38.32 13.30 -27.88
CA GLU A 33 -37.60 14.35 -27.12
C GLU A 33 -36.64 13.83 -26.03
N ASP A 34 -36.77 12.60 -25.59
CA ASP A 34 -35.95 12.02 -24.51
C ASP A 34 -34.58 11.47 -24.95
N GLU A 35 -34.43 11.09 -26.21
CA GLU A 35 -33.18 10.54 -26.77
C GLU A 35 -32.01 11.53 -26.74
N PRO A 36 -32.14 12.80 -27.17
CA PRO A 36 -31.03 13.75 -27.16
C PRO A 36 -30.61 14.13 -25.74
N LYS A 37 -31.55 14.22 -24.79
CA LYS A 37 -31.26 14.49 -23.37
C LYS A 37 -30.52 13.32 -22.73
N LYS A 38 -30.88 12.07 -23.00
CA LYS A 38 -30.20 10.88 -22.53
C LYS A 38 -28.78 10.78 -23.09
N ARG A 39 -28.57 11.09 -24.36
CA ARG A 39 -27.23 11.11 -25.00
C ARG A 39 -26.34 12.23 -24.45
N ALA A 40 -26.91 13.41 -24.17
CA ALA A 40 -26.18 14.52 -23.54
C ALA A 40 -25.75 14.14 -22.11
N ALA A 41 -26.66 13.62 -21.30
CA ALA A 41 -26.36 13.17 -19.95
C ALA A 41 -25.33 12.01 -19.92
N LEU A 42 -25.45 11.05 -20.84
CA LEU A 42 -24.45 9.98 -20.98
C LEU A 42 -23.06 10.53 -21.33
N ARG A 43 -22.98 11.47 -22.28
CA ARG A 43 -21.71 12.11 -22.65
C ARG A 43 -21.09 12.86 -21.46
N GLU A 44 -21.90 13.60 -20.71
CA GLU A 44 -21.45 14.31 -19.52
C GLU A 44 -20.92 13.34 -18.45
N THR A 45 -21.66 12.27 -18.17
CA THR A 45 -21.23 11.21 -17.24
C THR A 45 -19.92 10.55 -17.67
N VAL A 46 -19.76 10.26 -18.96
CA VAL A 46 -18.53 9.67 -19.51
C VAL A 46 -17.35 10.63 -19.36
N VAL A 47 -17.55 11.92 -19.64
CA VAL A 47 -16.50 12.93 -19.46
C VAL A 47 -16.09 13.07 -18.00
N LEU A 48 -17.06 13.14 -17.09
CA LEU A 48 -16.77 13.20 -15.65
C LEU A 48 -16.04 11.95 -15.16
N ALA A 49 -16.46 10.76 -15.60
CA ALA A 49 -15.80 9.50 -15.29
C ALA A 49 -14.35 9.47 -15.81
N ALA A 50 -14.13 9.96 -17.04
CA ALA A 50 -12.79 10.05 -17.62
C ALA A 50 -11.89 11.01 -16.84
N ILE A 51 -12.39 12.17 -16.44
CA ILE A 51 -11.67 13.13 -15.60
C ILE A 51 -11.33 12.49 -14.25
N ALA A 52 -12.31 11.84 -13.61
CA ALA A 52 -12.09 11.16 -12.33
C ALA A 52 -11.02 10.06 -12.42
N LEU A 53 -11.03 9.27 -13.49
CA LEU A 53 -10.01 8.24 -13.74
C LEU A 53 -8.62 8.85 -13.95
N VAL A 54 -8.51 9.95 -14.70
CA VAL A 54 -7.25 10.65 -14.91
C VAL A 54 -6.71 11.21 -13.59
N LEU A 55 -7.56 11.88 -12.79
CA LEU A 55 -7.17 12.40 -11.47
C LEU A 55 -6.76 11.28 -10.52
N TYR A 56 -7.49 10.17 -10.50
CA TYR A 56 -7.14 8.98 -9.72
C TYR A 56 -5.78 8.40 -10.14
N TYR A 57 -5.55 8.27 -11.44
CA TYR A 57 -4.26 7.81 -11.96
C TYR A 57 -3.10 8.73 -11.56
N VAL A 58 -3.27 10.05 -11.70
CA VAL A 58 -2.29 11.06 -11.29
C VAL A 58 -2.01 10.94 -9.79
N MET A 59 -3.05 10.81 -8.97
CA MET A 59 -2.91 10.65 -7.52
C MET A 59 -2.08 9.41 -7.18
N LEU A 60 -2.40 8.24 -7.74
CA LEU A 60 -1.66 7.00 -7.47
C LEU A 60 -0.21 7.02 -8.00
N THR A 61 0.03 7.76 -9.08
CA THR A 61 1.36 7.83 -9.68
C THR A 61 2.29 8.78 -8.94
N PHE A 62 1.80 9.96 -8.55
CA PHE A 62 2.65 11.05 -8.05
C PHE A 62 2.46 11.37 -6.57
N VAL A 63 1.30 11.13 -5.99
CA VAL A 63 1.00 11.58 -4.62
C VAL A 63 1.10 10.45 -3.62
N ALA A 64 0.28 9.41 -3.77
CA ALA A 64 0.25 8.30 -2.82
C ALA A 64 -0.19 7.00 -3.49
N ARG A 65 0.44 5.89 -3.12
CA ARG A 65 0.14 4.57 -3.66
C ARG A 65 -0.05 3.56 -2.52
N PRO A 66 -1.07 2.69 -2.61
CA PRO A 66 -1.21 1.59 -1.67
C PRO A 66 -0.19 0.49 -1.95
N TYR A 67 0.39 -0.08 -0.88
CA TYR A 67 1.30 -1.23 -0.91
C TYR A 67 0.79 -2.31 0.02
N LEU A 68 0.86 -3.56 -0.44
CA LEU A 68 0.60 -4.74 0.40
C LEU A 68 1.90 -5.14 1.11
N ILE A 69 1.81 -5.45 2.40
CA ILE A 69 2.92 -5.96 3.21
C ILE A 69 2.89 -7.50 3.18
N PRO A 70 3.84 -8.16 2.49
CA PRO A 70 3.80 -9.61 2.33
C PRO A 70 4.59 -10.37 3.40
N SER A 71 5.36 -9.68 4.26
CA SER A 71 6.30 -10.31 5.18
C SER A 71 6.21 -9.76 6.60
N GLU A 72 6.64 -10.55 7.56
CA GLU A 72 6.67 -10.23 8.99
C GLU A 72 7.81 -9.30 9.42
N SER A 73 8.67 -8.88 8.50
CA SER A 73 9.91 -8.14 8.82
C SER A 73 9.71 -6.79 9.52
N MET A 74 8.49 -6.25 9.50
CA MET A 74 8.13 -4.97 10.12
C MET A 74 7.17 -5.11 11.29
N GLU A 75 6.91 -6.33 11.77
CA GLU A 75 6.08 -6.54 12.96
C GLU A 75 6.77 -5.98 14.22
N PRO A 76 5.98 -5.45 15.16
CA PRO A 76 4.51 -5.36 15.18
C PRO A 76 3.96 -4.15 14.43
N THR A 77 4.81 -3.25 13.95
CA THR A 77 4.40 -1.98 13.32
C THR A 77 3.52 -2.23 12.09
N LEU A 78 3.95 -3.14 11.23
CA LEU A 78 3.20 -3.57 10.04
C LEU A 78 3.10 -5.10 10.03
N HIS A 79 1.88 -5.59 9.86
CA HIS A 79 1.60 -7.03 9.84
C HIS A 79 1.65 -7.59 8.42
N GLY A 80 2.37 -8.68 8.25
CA GLY A 80 2.42 -9.44 7.02
C GLY A 80 3.03 -10.81 7.25
N CYS A 81 2.48 -11.83 6.60
CA CYS A 81 3.02 -13.19 6.64
C CYS A 81 2.62 -13.96 5.37
N SER A 82 3.27 -15.10 5.14
CA SER A 82 2.87 -15.98 4.05
C SER A 82 1.50 -16.59 4.35
N GLY A 83 0.52 -16.30 3.48
CA GLY A 83 -0.84 -16.85 3.58
C GLY A 83 -1.79 -16.12 4.52
N CYS A 84 -1.38 -15.05 5.20
CA CYS A 84 -2.27 -14.21 6.00
C CYS A 84 -2.77 -12.97 5.21
N VAL A 85 -3.75 -12.28 5.81
CA VAL A 85 -4.19 -10.97 5.31
C VAL A 85 -3.22 -9.91 5.80
N GLY A 86 -2.20 -9.60 4.99
CA GLY A 86 -1.24 -8.55 5.30
C GLY A 86 -1.84 -7.15 5.28
N ASP A 87 -1.17 -6.24 6.01
CA ASP A 87 -1.52 -4.82 5.99
C ASP A 87 -1.39 -4.23 4.58
N ARG A 88 -2.31 -3.34 4.22
CA ARG A 88 -2.13 -2.42 3.09
C ARG A 88 -1.85 -1.04 3.64
N ILE A 89 -0.73 -0.49 3.23
CA ILE A 89 -0.27 0.81 3.68
C ILE A 89 -0.40 1.84 2.57
N MET A 90 -0.71 3.08 2.93
CA MET A 90 -0.64 4.22 2.03
C MET A 90 0.75 4.83 2.12
N VAL A 91 1.43 4.88 0.99
CA VAL A 91 2.79 5.41 0.86
C VAL A 91 2.74 6.78 0.22
N ASP A 92 3.17 7.78 0.96
CA ASP A 92 3.31 9.18 0.54
C ASP A 92 4.61 9.35 -0.24
N LYS A 93 4.48 9.68 -1.51
CA LYS A 93 5.60 9.89 -2.43
C LYS A 93 6.07 11.34 -2.46
N VAL A 94 5.22 12.27 -2.01
CA VAL A 94 5.47 13.72 -2.09
C VAL A 94 6.49 14.17 -1.06
N THR A 95 6.46 13.61 0.15
CA THR A 95 7.32 14.02 1.28
C THR A 95 8.79 14.09 0.89
N TYR A 96 9.29 13.13 0.11
CA TYR A 96 10.72 13.07 -0.24
C TYR A 96 11.08 13.77 -1.56
N HIS A 97 10.12 14.43 -2.20
CA HIS A 97 10.42 15.42 -3.24
C HIS A 97 10.91 16.74 -2.64
N PHE A 98 10.47 17.05 -1.42
CA PHE A 98 10.78 18.31 -0.72
C PHE A 98 11.66 18.12 0.51
N GLY A 99 12.01 16.88 0.85
CA GLY A 99 12.82 16.56 2.02
C GLY A 99 13.58 15.25 1.86
N SER A 100 14.31 14.88 2.91
CA SER A 100 15.05 13.62 2.94
C SER A 100 14.50 12.71 4.04
N PRO A 101 14.64 11.39 3.93
CA PRO A 101 14.30 10.45 4.99
C PRO A 101 15.04 10.78 6.29
N ARG A 102 14.34 10.65 7.41
CA ARG A 102 14.88 10.94 8.76
C ARG A 102 14.88 9.67 9.59
N PRO A 103 15.75 9.55 10.61
CA PRO A 103 15.69 8.46 11.57
C PRO A 103 14.29 8.29 12.16
N GLY A 104 13.80 7.08 12.19
CA GLY A 104 12.44 6.73 12.61
C GLY A 104 11.41 6.62 11.48
N ASP A 105 11.66 7.18 10.30
CA ASP A 105 10.75 7.04 9.16
C ASP A 105 10.66 5.58 8.70
N VAL A 106 9.45 5.09 8.51
CA VAL A 106 9.20 3.82 7.82
C VAL A 106 9.06 4.13 6.33
N ILE A 107 10.00 3.62 5.54
CA ILE A 107 10.12 3.92 4.11
C ILE A 107 9.88 2.69 3.24
N VAL A 108 9.31 2.92 2.07
CA VAL A 108 9.29 1.96 0.96
C VAL A 108 10.39 2.37 -0.01
N PHE A 109 11.21 1.41 -0.42
CA PHE A 109 12.35 1.67 -1.30
C PHE A 109 12.64 0.48 -2.20
N LYS A 110 13.25 0.73 -3.35
CA LYS A 110 13.79 -0.31 -4.22
C LYS A 110 15.08 -0.86 -3.63
N GLY A 111 15.12 -2.17 -3.41
CA GLY A 111 16.33 -2.84 -2.95
C GLY A 111 17.50 -2.55 -3.88
N PRO A 112 18.71 -2.24 -3.36
CA PRO A 112 19.91 -2.14 -4.19
C PRO A 112 20.13 -3.41 -5.00
N PRO A 113 20.77 -3.36 -6.17
CA PRO A 113 21.05 -4.56 -6.98
C PRO A 113 21.75 -5.69 -6.21
N SER A 114 22.64 -5.32 -5.27
CA SER A 114 23.33 -6.27 -4.38
C SER A 114 22.40 -7.03 -3.42
N TRP A 115 21.20 -6.49 -3.14
CA TRP A 115 20.20 -7.14 -2.29
C TRP A 115 19.26 -8.06 -3.07
N ASN A 116 19.29 -7.99 -4.39
CA ASN A 116 18.35 -8.69 -5.29
C ASN A 116 18.90 -10.03 -5.79
N VAL A 117 19.97 -10.55 -5.19
CA VAL A 117 20.57 -11.82 -5.60
C VAL A 117 19.54 -12.96 -5.46
N GLY A 118 19.11 -13.52 -6.60
CA GLY A 118 18.14 -14.62 -6.63
C GLY A 118 16.66 -14.19 -6.65
N TYR A 119 16.34 -12.90 -6.77
CA TYR A 119 14.95 -12.47 -6.97
C TYR A 119 14.36 -13.11 -8.24
N LYS A 120 13.23 -13.80 -8.07
CA LYS A 120 12.43 -14.33 -9.17
C LYS A 120 11.10 -13.60 -9.20
N SER A 121 10.71 -13.11 -10.38
CA SER A 121 9.40 -12.51 -10.58
C SER A 121 8.30 -13.48 -10.12
N ILE A 122 7.36 -12.94 -9.34
CA ILE A 122 6.15 -13.67 -8.89
C ILE A 122 5.02 -13.60 -9.93
N ARG A 123 5.28 -12.94 -11.07
CA ARG A 123 4.28 -12.77 -12.12
C ARG A 123 4.13 -14.02 -12.97
N SER A 124 2.90 -14.25 -13.43
CA SER A 124 2.61 -15.31 -14.40
C SER A 124 3.37 -15.08 -15.72
N HIS A 125 3.76 -16.16 -16.36
CA HIS A 125 4.31 -16.12 -17.72
C HIS A 125 3.24 -15.79 -18.77
N ASP A 126 1.95 -16.00 -18.46
CA ASP A 126 0.83 -15.64 -19.32
C ASP A 126 0.67 -14.12 -19.39
N THR A 127 0.61 -13.58 -20.62
CA THR A 127 0.60 -12.13 -20.86
C THR A 127 -0.65 -11.46 -20.31
N VAL A 128 -1.82 -12.09 -20.41
CA VAL A 128 -3.11 -11.53 -19.94
C VAL A 128 -3.15 -11.54 -18.41
N VAL A 129 -2.76 -12.66 -17.81
CA VAL A 129 -2.71 -12.80 -16.34
C VAL A 129 -1.70 -11.82 -15.77
N ARG A 130 -0.52 -11.68 -16.39
CA ARG A 130 0.51 -10.72 -15.97
C ARG A 130 0.01 -9.27 -16.07
N TRP A 131 -0.67 -8.91 -17.16
CA TRP A 131 -1.28 -7.58 -17.30
C TRP A 131 -2.29 -7.31 -16.19
N LEU A 132 -3.18 -8.26 -15.91
CA LEU A 132 -4.16 -8.13 -14.82
C LEU A 132 -3.48 -8.04 -13.45
N GLN A 133 -2.46 -8.86 -13.17
CA GLN A 133 -1.67 -8.78 -11.95
C GLN A 133 -0.98 -7.41 -11.79
N ASN A 134 -0.46 -6.84 -12.89
CA ASN A 134 0.15 -5.51 -12.86
C ASN A 134 -0.88 -4.41 -12.57
N ALA A 135 -2.07 -4.49 -13.18
CA ALA A 135 -3.16 -3.55 -12.90
C ALA A 135 -3.64 -3.64 -11.45
N LEU A 136 -3.82 -4.86 -10.91
CA LEU A 136 -4.18 -5.09 -9.51
C LEU A 136 -3.07 -4.67 -8.54
N SER A 137 -1.80 -4.81 -8.93
CA SER A 137 -0.66 -4.34 -8.16
C SER A 137 -0.63 -2.81 -8.09
N PHE A 138 -0.97 -2.12 -9.18
CA PHE A 138 -1.01 -0.67 -9.21
C PHE A 138 -2.00 -0.08 -8.20
N ILE A 139 -3.12 -0.77 -7.95
CA ILE A 139 -4.13 -0.39 -6.95
C ILE A 139 -3.93 -1.08 -5.59
N GLY A 140 -2.82 -1.81 -5.40
CA GLY A 140 -2.43 -2.39 -4.11
C GLY A 140 -3.13 -3.68 -3.71
N PHE A 141 -3.81 -4.37 -4.63
CA PHE A 141 -4.43 -5.68 -4.36
C PHE A 141 -3.45 -6.85 -4.46
N VAL A 142 -2.39 -6.70 -5.23
CA VAL A 142 -1.34 -7.70 -5.42
C VAL A 142 0.01 -7.05 -5.13
N PRO A 143 0.98 -7.75 -4.54
CA PRO A 143 2.32 -7.21 -4.33
C PRO A 143 2.94 -6.71 -5.66
N PRO A 144 3.73 -5.63 -5.65
CA PRO A 144 4.47 -5.22 -6.83
C PRO A 144 5.45 -6.31 -7.26
N ASP A 145 5.73 -6.40 -8.57
CA ASP A 145 6.74 -7.31 -9.14
C ASP A 145 8.13 -6.64 -9.17
N GLU A 146 8.38 -5.84 -8.17
CA GLU A 146 9.65 -5.19 -7.94
C GLU A 146 10.13 -5.60 -6.55
N ASN A 147 11.43 -5.56 -6.32
CA ASN A 147 11.97 -5.78 -4.98
C ASN A 147 11.78 -4.50 -4.13
N ASP A 148 10.52 -4.12 -3.94
CA ASP A 148 10.15 -3.03 -3.07
C ASP A 148 10.16 -3.54 -1.63
N LEU A 149 11.04 -2.97 -0.83
CA LEU A 149 11.25 -3.33 0.57
C LEU A 149 10.68 -2.23 1.46
N VAL A 150 10.19 -2.66 2.63
CA VAL A 150 9.73 -1.75 3.68
C VAL A 150 10.60 -1.92 4.91
N LYS A 151 11.25 -0.85 5.36
CA LYS A 151 12.11 -0.85 6.55
C LYS A 151 12.05 0.51 7.26
N ARG A 152 12.54 0.53 8.50
CA ARG A 152 12.71 1.77 9.28
C ARG A 152 14.10 2.32 9.08
N VAL A 153 14.19 3.64 8.88
CA VAL A 153 15.47 4.37 8.85
C VAL A 153 16.03 4.44 10.26
N ILE A 154 17.23 3.90 10.44
CA ILE A 154 17.95 3.91 11.73
C ILE A 154 19.03 5.00 11.74
N ALA A 155 19.78 5.11 10.64
CA ALA A 155 20.81 6.14 10.50
C ALA A 155 20.83 6.68 9.06
N VAL A 156 21.29 7.92 8.93
CA VAL A 156 21.41 8.66 7.66
C VAL A 156 22.87 9.00 7.36
N GLY A 157 23.15 9.46 6.16
CA GLY A 157 24.50 9.81 5.72
C GLY A 157 25.26 10.69 6.70
N GLY A 158 26.53 10.36 6.95
CA GLY A 158 27.40 11.02 7.92
C GLY A 158 27.31 10.48 9.35
N GLN A 159 26.36 9.57 9.64
CA GLN A 159 26.26 8.93 10.94
C GLN A 159 27.00 7.59 10.98
N THR A 160 27.46 7.20 12.17
CA THR A 160 28.10 5.90 12.40
C THR A 160 27.15 5.02 13.23
N VAL A 161 26.82 3.84 12.72
CA VAL A 161 25.94 2.87 13.37
C VAL A 161 26.75 1.63 13.78
N GLN A 162 26.48 1.10 14.97
CA GLN A 162 27.04 -0.15 15.45
C GLN A 162 26.15 -0.80 16.49
N CYS A 163 26.32 -2.09 16.67
CA CYS A 163 25.71 -2.80 17.79
C CYS A 163 26.73 -3.67 18.52
N ARG A 164 26.72 -3.61 19.86
CA ARG A 164 27.51 -4.43 20.79
C ARG A 164 26.61 -5.00 21.87
N SER A 165 26.96 -6.18 22.35
CA SER A 165 26.22 -6.86 23.42
C SER A 165 26.18 -6.07 24.74
N ASN A 166 27.16 -5.24 25.00
CA ASN A 166 27.24 -4.42 26.22
C ASN A 166 26.56 -3.04 26.08
N THR A 167 26.43 -2.47 24.88
CA THR A 167 25.86 -1.14 24.67
C THR A 167 24.54 -1.15 23.91
N GLY A 168 24.24 -2.24 23.21
CA GLY A 168 23.12 -2.32 22.29
C GLY A 168 23.38 -1.54 20.98
N LEU A 169 22.30 -1.25 20.28
CA LEU A 169 22.34 -0.48 19.03
C LEU A 169 22.59 0.99 19.34
N THR A 170 23.64 1.53 18.73
CA THR A 170 24.05 2.93 18.89
C THR A 170 24.21 3.62 17.55
N VAL A 171 23.94 4.92 17.53
CA VAL A 171 24.26 5.83 16.41
C VAL A 171 25.08 6.98 16.95
N ASN A 172 26.25 7.24 16.36
CA ASN A 172 27.23 8.22 16.84
C ASN A 172 27.59 8.03 18.32
N GLY A 173 27.64 6.77 18.79
CA GLY A 173 27.92 6.41 20.18
C GLY A 173 26.73 6.53 21.14
N ALA A 174 25.64 7.15 20.75
CA ALA A 174 24.44 7.25 21.57
C ALA A 174 23.52 6.02 21.39
N ARG A 175 23.12 5.41 22.50
CA ARG A 175 22.18 4.25 22.48
C ARG A 175 20.80 4.70 21.97
N LEU A 176 20.21 3.91 21.11
CA LEU A 176 18.88 4.17 20.57
C LEU A 176 17.77 3.77 21.57
N LYS A 177 16.66 4.51 21.50
CA LYS A 177 15.40 4.16 22.16
C LYS A 177 14.42 3.67 21.10
N GLU A 178 14.01 2.43 21.23
CA GLU A 178 13.25 1.73 20.19
C GLU A 178 11.91 1.20 20.70
N PRO A 179 10.96 2.09 21.06
CA PRO A 179 9.68 1.71 21.65
C PRO A 179 8.74 0.96 20.70
N TYR A 180 9.11 0.88 19.43
CA TYR A 180 8.37 0.14 18.39
C TYR A 180 8.75 -1.34 18.33
N LEU A 181 9.78 -1.77 19.06
CA LEU A 181 10.14 -3.18 19.17
C LEU A 181 9.21 -3.89 20.15
N ASP A 182 8.83 -5.10 19.80
CA ASP A 182 8.04 -5.98 20.68
C ASP A 182 8.77 -7.30 20.90
N PRO A 183 9.21 -7.57 22.16
CA PRO A 183 9.89 -8.82 22.51
C PRO A 183 9.08 -10.07 22.18
N ALA A 184 7.74 -10.01 22.32
CA ALA A 184 6.87 -11.14 22.05
C ALA A 184 6.86 -11.52 20.56
N THR A 185 6.80 -10.53 19.68
CA THR A 185 6.83 -10.75 18.22
C THR A 185 8.17 -11.31 17.77
N MET A 186 9.27 -10.85 18.37
CA MET A 186 10.63 -11.27 18.01
C MET A 186 11.06 -12.58 18.68
N ASN A 187 10.30 -13.04 19.67
CA ASN A 187 10.69 -14.13 20.57
C ASN A 187 12.10 -13.92 21.19
N ALA A 188 12.46 -12.67 21.43
CA ALA A 188 13.75 -12.24 21.95
C ALA A 188 13.60 -10.93 22.72
N ASP A 189 14.25 -10.84 23.90
CA ASP A 189 14.23 -9.65 24.76
C ASP A 189 15.45 -8.76 24.48
N PRO A 190 15.24 -7.51 24.01
CA PRO A 190 16.34 -6.54 23.79
C PRO A 190 17.13 -6.20 25.05
N SER A 191 16.59 -6.42 26.25
CA SER A 191 17.31 -6.23 27.51
C SER A 191 18.35 -7.31 27.75
N VAL A 192 18.12 -8.53 27.22
CA VAL A 192 19.02 -9.68 27.34
C VAL A 192 19.92 -9.81 26.11
N TYR A 193 19.35 -9.55 24.92
CA TYR A 193 20.04 -9.62 23.64
C TYR A 193 20.00 -8.25 22.92
N PRO A 194 20.80 -7.26 23.33
CA PRO A 194 20.65 -5.87 22.89
C PRO A 194 20.79 -5.66 21.38
N CYS A 195 21.48 -6.55 20.67
CA CYS A 195 21.62 -6.48 19.21
C CYS A 195 20.51 -7.23 18.46
N LEU A 196 19.76 -8.13 19.14
CA LEU A 196 18.75 -8.98 18.51
C LEU A 196 19.29 -9.69 17.26
N GLY A 197 20.54 -10.16 17.36
CA GLY A 197 21.32 -10.76 16.30
C GLY A 197 22.82 -10.59 16.54
N PRO A 198 23.67 -10.90 15.56
CA PRO A 198 25.11 -10.71 15.68
C PRO A 198 25.50 -9.26 15.94
N GLU A 199 26.63 -9.06 16.59
CA GLU A 199 27.26 -7.73 16.71
C GLU A 199 27.75 -7.25 15.35
N PHE A 200 27.72 -5.94 15.12
CA PHE A 200 28.14 -5.39 13.83
C PHE A 200 28.72 -3.97 13.94
N GLY A 201 29.44 -3.59 12.90
CA GLY A 201 30.03 -2.26 12.72
C GLY A 201 31.30 -2.05 13.54
N PRO A 202 31.76 -0.80 13.65
CA PRO A 202 31.09 0.45 13.26
C PRO A 202 30.97 0.61 11.74
N VAL A 203 29.78 1.04 11.26
CA VAL A 203 29.52 1.36 9.86
C VAL A 203 29.30 2.86 9.73
N SER A 204 30.18 3.53 9.00
CA SER A 204 29.99 4.93 8.64
C SER A 204 29.07 5.00 7.43
N VAL A 205 27.84 5.48 7.62
CA VAL A 205 26.84 5.60 6.55
C VAL A 205 27.30 6.67 5.54
N PRO A 206 27.53 6.31 4.26
CA PRO A 206 27.97 7.28 3.27
C PRO A 206 26.92 8.38 3.03
N GLN A 207 27.36 9.57 2.61
CA GLN A 207 26.44 10.67 2.29
C GLN A 207 25.43 10.27 1.22
N GLY A 208 24.18 10.69 1.38
CA GLY A 208 23.08 10.34 0.48
C GLY A 208 22.58 8.89 0.60
N ARG A 209 23.07 8.14 1.61
CA ARG A 209 22.64 6.76 1.87
C ARG A 209 21.99 6.61 3.24
N LEU A 210 21.32 5.49 3.43
CA LEU A 210 20.54 5.19 4.63
C LEU A 210 20.95 3.82 5.17
N TRP A 211 21.01 3.69 6.50
CA TRP A 211 21.00 2.41 7.18
C TRP A 211 19.59 2.11 7.65
N VAL A 212 19.04 0.99 7.21
CA VAL A 212 17.65 0.62 7.46
C VAL A 212 17.56 -0.72 8.16
N MET A 213 16.60 -0.87 9.07
CA MET A 213 16.36 -2.13 9.77
C MET A 213 14.85 -2.43 9.81
N GLY A 214 14.52 -3.72 9.88
CA GLY A 214 13.15 -4.13 10.17
C GLY A 214 12.82 -3.96 11.65
N ASP A 215 11.56 -3.74 11.98
CA ASP A 215 11.10 -3.69 13.38
C ASP A 215 11.09 -5.11 13.98
N ASN A 216 10.81 -6.15 13.18
CA ASN A 216 11.06 -7.53 13.57
C ASN A 216 12.55 -7.88 13.34
N ARG A 217 13.39 -7.53 14.29
CA ARG A 217 14.86 -7.64 14.22
C ARG A 217 15.37 -9.04 13.92
N THR A 218 14.68 -10.06 14.38
CA THR A 218 15.06 -11.48 14.24
C THR A 218 14.63 -12.07 12.89
N HIS A 219 13.62 -11.46 12.24
CA HIS A 219 13.05 -11.92 10.97
C HIS A 219 13.14 -10.88 9.84
N SER A 220 14.25 -10.16 9.78
CA SER A 220 14.44 -9.10 8.78
C SER A 220 15.76 -9.24 8.05
N ALA A 221 15.67 -9.45 6.72
CA ALA A 221 16.79 -9.23 5.82
C ALA A 221 16.90 -7.73 5.52
N ASP A 222 17.73 -7.04 6.27
CA ASP A 222 17.93 -5.58 6.22
C ASP A 222 19.41 -5.23 6.04
N SER A 223 19.81 -4.00 6.32
CA SER A 223 21.18 -3.52 6.20
C SER A 223 22.21 -4.45 6.83
N ARG A 224 21.86 -5.12 7.93
CA ARG A 224 22.74 -6.06 8.64
C ARG A 224 23.01 -7.34 7.82
N ALA A 225 22.00 -7.83 7.10
CA ALA A 225 22.12 -9.04 6.30
C ALA A 225 22.88 -8.81 5.00
N HIS A 226 23.01 -7.55 4.57
CA HIS A 226 23.59 -7.20 3.27
C HIS A 226 24.92 -6.45 3.35
N CYS A 227 25.45 -6.21 4.56
CA CYS A 227 26.69 -5.46 4.75
C CYS A 227 27.97 -6.30 4.64
N THR A 228 27.85 -7.63 4.65
CA THR A 228 28.98 -8.53 4.47
C THR A 228 29.01 -9.05 3.04
N SER A 229 30.09 -8.83 2.34
CA SER A 229 30.28 -9.36 1.00
C SER A 229 30.82 -10.80 1.01
N THR A 230 31.46 -11.25 2.09
CA THR A 230 31.97 -12.63 2.24
C THR A 230 31.99 -13.07 3.71
N PRO A 231 31.88 -14.39 4.00
CA PRO A 231 32.01 -14.92 5.37
C PRO A 231 33.41 -14.72 5.97
N THR A 232 34.40 -14.39 5.15
CA THR A 232 35.79 -14.13 5.56
C THR A 232 36.01 -12.70 6.10
N ASP A 233 35.07 -11.79 5.91
CA ASP A 233 35.18 -10.40 6.38
C ASP A 233 34.77 -10.20 7.84
N ALA A 234 34.36 -11.26 8.53
CA ALA A 234 34.09 -11.27 9.93
C ALA A 234 35.38 -11.40 10.74
N MET A 235 36.17 -10.31 10.78
CA MET A 235 37.24 -10.21 11.78
C MET A 235 36.59 -10.19 13.17
N ASP A 236 37.00 -11.10 14.04
CA ASP A 236 36.53 -11.22 15.42
C ASP A 236 35.01 -11.46 15.63
N GLY A 237 34.34 -12.08 14.66
CA GLY A 237 32.91 -12.35 14.75
C GLY A 237 32.00 -11.12 14.54
N LEU A 238 32.57 -9.99 14.17
CA LEU A 238 31.83 -8.77 13.86
C LEU A 238 31.37 -8.74 12.41
N LEU A 239 30.08 -8.49 12.20
CA LEU A 239 29.55 -8.25 10.86
C LEU A 239 29.78 -6.79 10.41
N CYS A 240 29.63 -6.53 9.12
CA CYS A 240 29.64 -5.18 8.54
C CYS A 240 30.95 -4.40 8.78
N THR A 241 32.10 -5.08 8.78
CA THR A 241 33.41 -4.42 8.87
C THR A 241 34.00 -4.07 7.49
N GLY A 242 33.34 -4.50 6.41
CA GLY A 242 33.78 -4.29 5.03
C GLY A 242 33.21 -2.99 4.41
N ASP A 243 32.88 -3.05 3.12
CA ASP A 243 32.36 -1.93 2.35
C ASP A 243 31.01 -1.41 2.89
N PRO A 244 30.94 -0.17 3.44
CA PRO A 244 29.70 0.38 3.92
C PRO A 244 28.63 0.58 2.83
N MET A 245 29.02 0.56 1.55
CA MET A 245 28.08 0.65 0.44
C MET A 245 27.19 -0.60 0.33
N ALA A 246 27.68 -1.77 0.70
CA ALA A 246 26.96 -3.05 0.56
C ALA A 246 25.67 -3.07 1.41
N GLY A 247 25.75 -2.66 2.68
CA GLY A 247 24.64 -2.68 3.63
C GLY A 247 23.78 -1.42 3.62
N THR A 248 24.09 -0.40 2.81
CA THR A 248 23.34 0.87 2.83
C THR A 248 22.49 1.07 1.58
N VAL A 249 21.37 1.76 1.75
CA VAL A 249 20.39 2.05 0.68
C VAL A 249 20.63 3.45 0.15
N PRO A 250 20.77 3.64 -1.18
CA PRO A 250 20.81 4.97 -1.77
C PRO A 250 19.51 5.73 -1.51
N GLY A 251 19.59 7.00 -1.15
CA GLY A 251 18.41 7.85 -0.94
C GLY A 251 17.52 7.95 -2.19
N GLY A 252 18.12 7.91 -3.38
CA GLY A 252 17.39 7.90 -4.65
C GLY A 252 16.55 6.63 -4.92
N ASN A 253 16.77 5.56 -4.15
CA ASN A 253 15.96 4.34 -4.23
C ASN A 253 14.67 4.45 -3.41
N VAL A 254 14.52 5.50 -2.57
CA VAL A 254 13.35 5.66 -1.73
C VAL A 254 12.15 6.08 -2.57
N ILE A 255 11.09 5.28 -2.52
CA ILE A 255 9.83 5.50 -3.23
C ILE A 255 8.94 6.46 -2.45
N GLY A 256 8.88 6.31 -1.12
CA GLY A 256 8.06 7.16 -0.27
C GLY A 256 8.01 6.71 1.18
N LYS A 257 7.25 7.46 1.98
CA LYS A 257 7.04 7.23 3.41
C LYS A 257 5.72 6.51 3.67
N ALA A 258 5.75 5.43 4.43
CA ALA A 258 4.54 4.79 4.93
C ALA A 258 3.84 5.73 5.94
N ARG A 259 2.57 6.09 5.67
CA ARG A 259 1.82 7.02 6.50
C ARG A 259 0.70 6.37 7.28
N PHE A 260 -0.08 5.54 6.62
CA PHE A 260 -1.31 4.98 7.18
C PHE A 260 -1.46 3.52 6.79
N ILE A 261 -1.99 2.71 7.70
CA ILE A 261 -2.54 1.39 7.41
C ILE A 261 -3.98 1.63 6.96
N VAL A 262 -4.31 1.23 5.72
CA VAL A 262 -5.63 1.43 5.12
C VAL A 262 -6.44 0.14 5.00
N TRP A 263 -5.84 -0.99 5.36
CA TRP A 263 -6.49 -2.30 5.44
C TRP A 263 -5.64 -3.25 6.29
N PRO A 264 -6.23 -4.13 7.11
CA PRO A 264 -7.67 -4.29 7.37
C PRO A 264 -8.23 -3.17 8.25
N PRO A 265 -9.58 -2.98 8.28
CA PRO A 265 -10.20 -1.93 9.10
C PRO A 265 -9.88 -2.01 10.59
N SER A 266 -9.66 -3.20 11.11
CA SER A 266 -9.24 -3.42 12.52
C SER A 266 -7.87 -2.83 12.87
N ARG A 267 -7.04 -2.52 11.87
CA ARG A 267 -5.70 -1.97 12.02
C ARG A 267 -5.54 -0.56 11.44
N TRP A 268 -6.64 0.09 11.05
CA TRP A 268 -6.58 1.46 10.56
C TRP A 268 -5.86 2.37 11.54
N GLY A 269 -4.88 3.11 11.05
CA GLY A 269 -4.11 4.02 11.88
C GLY A 269 -2.87 4.56 11.18
N GLY A 270 -2.23 5.52 11.83
CA GLY A 270 -0.96 6.06 11.38
C GLY A 270 0.19 5.08 11.61
N VAL A 271 1.12 5.01 10.66
CA VAL A 271 2.38 4.28 10.85
C VAL A 271 3.31 5.11 11.73
N SER A 272 3.73 4.54 12.86
CA SER A 272 4.60 5.21 13.82
C SER A 272 5.95 5.56 13.21
N SER A 273 6.34 6.83 13.31
CA SER A 273 7.65 7.37 12.86
C SER A 273 8.44 7.94 14.04
N VAL A 274 8.47 7.22 15.16
CA VAL A 274 9.24 7.61 16.35
C VAL A 274 10.72 7.61 16.00
N ASN A 275 11.38 8.76 16.23
CA ASN A 275 12.83 8.89 16.00
C ASN A 275 13.57 8.20 17.15
N PRO A 276 14.30 7.09 16.90
CA PRO A 276 14.99 6.35 17.95
C PRO A 276 16.24 7.05 18.49
N GLN A 277 16.72 8.11 17.80
CA GLN A 277 17.90 8.88 18.19
C GLN A 277 17.56 10.06 19.13
N GLN A 278 16.27 10.34 19.37
CA GLN A 278 15.88 11.41 20.30
C GLN A 278 15.91 10.90 21.73
N ASN A 279 16.74 11.54 22.56
CA ASN A 279 16.66 11.41 24.00
C ASN A 279 15.53 12.33 24.49
N HIS A 280 14.38 11.75 24.86
CA HIS A 280 13.35 12.44 25.61
C HIS A 280 13.66 12.40 27.09
#